data_1ac32127a0d77f180878ff91d0d834d4
#
_entry.id   1ac32127a0d77f180878ff91d0d834d4
#
_cell.length_a   1.000
_cell.length_b   1.000
_cell.length_c   1.000
_cell.angle_alpha   90.00
_cell.angle_beta   90.00
_cell.angle_gamma   90.00
#
_symmetry.space_group_name_H-M   'P 1'
#
loop_
_entity.id
_entity.type
_entity.pdbx_description
1 polymer ?
#
loop_
_entity_poly.entity_id
_entity_poly.type
_entity_poly.pdbx_seq_one_letter_code
_entity_poly.pdbx_strand_id
1 'polypeptide(L)'
;LFESHGCYSGGAILWEDQIVAFYTGNTRRPSDNARIPHQNIAIFDKSGKLLEKRCIIDKAPEGYTEHVRDPKPYVTKEGKIRFVLGAQRENLTGTCLVYEMDNLQDTPRLIGELLVQDFNNEHVFMWECPDLFQLGGKDCFVWSPQGKLREANRYQNNYHATYALGKLTDNVLVAESIEELDYGFDFYAPQTVQNSDRILFGWVGLPDLTYPTDEFKWHSMLTMPRQISVENGAI
;
A
#
# COMPACT_ATOMS: atom_id res chain seq x y z
N LEU A 1 -16.59 -16.79 3.02
CA LEU A 1 -16.18 -15.90 1.91
C LEU A 1 -15.51 -14.66 2.49
N PHE A 2 -14.27 -14.44 2.16
CA PHE A 2 -13.41 -13.39 2.74
C PHE A 2 -13.30 -12.11 1.87
N GLU A 3 -14.21 -11.93 0.90
CA GLU A 3 -14.24 -10.80 -0.05
C GLU A 3 -15.68 -10.51 -0.55
N SER A 4 -16.70 -10.75 0.28
CA SER A 4 -18.11 -10.68 -0.14
C SER A 4 -18.57 -9.26 -0.52
N HIS A 5 -17.83 -8.22 -0.10
CA HIS A 5 -18.12 -6.82 -0.38
C HIS A 5 -17.02 -6.15 -1.21
N GLY A 6 -16.20 -6.94 -1.90
CA GLY A 6 -15.20 -6.48 -2.85
C GLY A 6 -13.76 -6.82 -2.51
N CYS A 7 -12.92 -6.68 -3.50
CA CYS A 7 -11.46 -6.78 -3.40
C CYS A 7 -10.88 -5.38 -3.41
N TYR A 8 -10.05 -5.07 -2.43
CA TYR A 8 -9.32 -3.82 -2.35
C TYR A 8 -7.90 -4.00 -2.89
N SER A 9 -7.15 -2.92 -2.92
CA SER A 9 -5.80 -2.87 -3.45
C SER A 9 -4.83 -3.88 -2.83
N GLY A 10 -3.74 -4.09 -3.53
CA GLY A 10 -2.66 -4.95 -3.12
C GLY A 10 -1.50 -4.93 -4.12
N GLY A 11 -0.67 -5.94 -4.08
CA GLY A 11 0.45 -6.09 -5.00
C GLY A 11 0.69 -7.55 -5.36
N ALA A 12 1.66 -7.81 -6.23
CA ALA A 12 2.01 -9.17 -6.62
C ALA A 12 3.53 -9.37 -6.65
N ILE A 13 3.95 -10.61 -6.43
CA ILE A 13 5.32 -11.07 -6.63
C ILE A 13 5.34 -12.27 -7.57
N LEU A 14 6.49 -12.50 -8.19
CA LEU A 14 6.84 -13.80 -8.72
C LEU A 14 7.44 -14.62 -7.57
N TRP A 15 6.87 -15.78 -7.32
CA TRP A 15 7.37 -16.75 -6.35
C TRP A 15 7.53 -18.09 -7.03
N GLU A 16 8.77 -18.56 -7.15
CA GLU A 16 9.09 -19.70 -7.99
C GLU A 16 8.56 -19.50 -9.42
N ASP A 17 7.67 -20.37 -9.86
CA ASP A 17 7.05 -20.32 -11.17
C ASP A 17 5.61 -19.80 -11.18
N GLN A 18 5.20 -19.12 -10.09
CA GLN A 18 3.84 -18.63 -9.87
C GLN A 18 3.79 -17.11 -9.73
N ILE A 19 2.67 -16.53 -10.15
CA ILE A 19 2.32 -15.15 -9.83
C ILE A 19 1.45 -15.19 -8.57
N VAL A 20 1.88 -14.51 -7.51
CA VAL A 20 1.16 -14.46 -6.24
C VAL A 20 0.70 -13.04 -5.96
N ALA A 21 -0.60 -12.81 -6.07
CA ALA A 21 -1.23 -11.54 -5.74
C ALA A 21 -1.63 -11.54 -4.26
N PHE A 22 -1.25 -10.48 -3.55
CA PHE A 22 -1.69 -10.15 -2.20
C PHE A 22 -2.72 -9.04 -2.30
N TYR A 23 -3.83 -9.12 -1.59
CA TYR A 23 -4.89 -8.12 -1.65
C TYR A 23 -5.75 -8.15 -0.39
N THR A 24 -6.47 -7.07 -0.14
CA THR A 24 -7.43 -7.00 0.95
C THR A 24 -8.81 -7.38 0.47
N GLY A 25 -9.39 -8.41 1.07
CA GLY A 25 -10.81 -8.74 0.90
C GLY A 25 -11.66 -7.99 1.91
N ASN A 26 -12.67 -7.28 1.43
CA ASN A 26 -13.62 -6.60 2.28
C ASN A 26 -14.83 -7.47 2.56
N THR A 27 -15.09 -7.70 3.82
CA THR A 27 -16.30 -8.37 4.31
C THR A 27 -16.97 -7.48 5.35
N ARG A 28 -18.26 -7.60 5.50
CA ARG A 28 -19.04 -6.88 6.50
C ARG A 28 -19.67 -7.86 7.47
N ARG A 29 -19.63 -7.56 8.75
CA ARG A 29 -20.29 -8.33 9.79
C ARG A 29 -21.78 -8.11 9.68
N PRO A 30 -22.61 -9.18 9.58
CA PRO A 30 -24.07 -9.01 9.37
C PRO A 30 -24.79 -8.29 10.50
N SER A 31 -24.29 -8.37 11.75
CA SER A 31 -24.96 -7.83 12.93
C SER A 31 -24.90 -6.31 13.05
N ASP A 32 -23.82 -5.68 12.59
CA ASP A 32 -23.53 -4.25 12.80
C ASP A 32 -22.93 -3.56 11.57
N ASN A 33 -22.79 -4.29 10.45
CA ASN A 33 -22.15 -3.83 9.23
C ASN A 33 -20.68 -3.39 9.42
N ALA A 34 -20.04 -3.77 10.52
CA ALA A 34 -18.65 -3.46 10.74
C ALA A 34 -17.75 -4.16 9.69
N ARG A 35 -16.69 -3.49 9.32
CA ARG A 35 -15.70 -4.02 8.36
C ARG A 35 -14.93 -5.17 8.98
N ILE A 36 -14.62 -6.18 8.19
CA ILE A 36 -13.67 -7.24 8.50
C ILE A 36 -12.64 -7.25 7.37
N PRO A 37 -11.41 -6.75 7.61
CA PRO A 37 -10.38 -6.64 6.59
C PRO A 37 -9.57 -7.94 6.52
N HIS A 38 -9.95 -8.84 5.63
CA HIS A 38 -9.17 -10.05 5.38
C HIS A 38 -7.97 -9.73 4.47
N GLN A 39 -6.78 -10.21 4.83
CA GLN A 39 -5.67 -10.18 3.90
C GLN A 39 -5.59 -11.55 3.21
N ASN A 40 -5.53 -11.53 1.90
CA ASN A 40 -5.68 -12.71 1.07
C ASN A 40 -4.52 -12.85 0.09
N ILE A 41 -4.30 -14.08 -0.37
CA ILE A 41 -3.49 -14.35 -1.55
C ILE A 41 -4.31 -15.05 -2.63
N ALA A 42 -3.97 -14.75 -3.88
CA ALA A 42 -4.42 -15.47 -5.06
C ALA A 42 -3.19 -15.91 -5.85
N ILE A 43 -3.10 -17.20 -6.11
CA ILE A 43 -1.96 -17.84 -6.78
C ILE A 43 -2.37 -18.18 -8.20
N PHE A 44 -1.57 -17.76 -9.17
CA PHE A 44 -1.78 -18.02 -10.58
C PHE A 44 -0.56 -18.73 -11.17
N ASP A 45 -0.79 -19.56 -12.19
CA ASP A 45 0.30 -20.05 -13.03
C ASP A 45 0.81 -18.95 -13.98
N LYS A 46 1.87 -19.26 -14.74
CA LYS A 46 2.47 -18.32 -15.71
C LYS A 46 1.52 -17.93 -16.86
N SER A 47 0.47 -18.69 -17.09
CA SER A 47 -0.56 -18.35 -18.09
C SER A 47 -1.64 -17.38 -17.56
N GLY A 48 -1.59 -17.07 -16.27
CA GLY A 48 -2.59 -16.26 -15.58
C GLY A 48 -3.82 -17.04 -15.12
N LYS A 49 -3.77 -18.38 -15.16
CA LYS A 49 -4.85 -19.21 -14.63
C LYS A 49 -4.79 -19.25 -13.12
N LEU A 50 -5.91 -18.92 -12.46
CA LEU A 50 -6.05 -19.01 -11.02
C LEU A 50 -5.93 -20.47 -10.55
N LEU A 51 -5.02 -20.73 -9.63
CA LEU A 51 -4.78 -22.03 -9.00
C LEU A 51 -5.42 -22.12 -7.62
N GLU A 52 -5.24 -21.09 -6.79
CA GLU A 52 -5.69 -21.05 -5.40
C GLU A 52 -6.05 -19.63 -4.96
N LYS A 53 -7.01 -19.51 -4.04
CA LYS A 53 -7.29 -18.29 -3.27
C LYS A 53 -7.49 -18.67 -1.81
N ARG A 54 -6.85 -17.94 -0.90
CA ARG A 54 -7.05 -18.13 0.54
C ARG A 54 -6.81 -16.87 1.35
N CYS A 55 -7.44 -16.82 2.50
CA CYS A 55 -7.19 -15.83 3.53
C CYS A 55 -5.95 -16.21 4.31
N ILE A 56 -5.03 -15.27 4.50
CA ILE A 56 -3.79 -15.45 5.26
C ILE A 56 -3.79 -14.66 6.59
N ILE A 57 -4.64 -13.62 6.70
CA ILE A 57 -4.92 -12.87 7.93
C ILE A 57 -6.41 -12.60 7.97
N ASP A 58 -7.11 -13.14 8.95
CA ASP A 58 -8.58 -13.15 9.03
C ASP A 58 -9.19 -11.96 9.78
N LYS A 59 -8.36 -11.16 10.46
CA LYS A 59 -8.79 -9.99 11.25
C LYS A 59 -7.64 -9.01 11.43
N ALA A 60 -7.96 -7.77 11.85
CA ALA A 60 -6.96 -6.82 12.29
C ALA A 60 -6.18 -7.35 13.50
N PRO A 61 -4.87 -7.09 13.60
CA PRO A 61 -4.10 -7.45 14.79
C PRO A 61 -4.50 -6.59 15.99
N GLU A 62 -4.18 -7.06 17.20
CA GLU A 62 -4.41 -6.31 18.43
C GLU A 62 -3.67 -4.96 18.41
N GLY A 63 -4.31 -3.89 18.90
CA GLY A 63 -3.81 -2.51 18.90
C GLY A 63 -4.16 -1.72 17.65
N TYR A 64 -4.89 -2.33 16.70
CA TYR A 64 -5.29 -1.67 15.44
C TYR A 64 -6.79 -1.78 15.22
N THR A 65 -7.33 -0.75 14.53
CA THR A 65 -8.73 -0.75 14.11
C THR A 65 -8.95 -1.66 12.89
N GLU A 66 -10.20 -1.78 12.44
CA GLU A 66 -10.55 -2.53 11.21
C GLU A 66 -10.07 -1.82 9.91
N HIS A 67 -9.33 -0.71 10.03
CA HIS A 67 -8.68 -0.04 8.90
C HIS A 67 -7.28 -0.59 8.69
N VAL A 68 -7.21 -1.82 8.14
CA VAL A 68 -5.98 -2.52 7.76
C VAL A 68 -6.15 -3.02 6.33
N ARG A 69 -5.30 -2.54 5.38
CA ARG A 69 -5.47 -2.82 3.95
C ARG A 69 -4.22 -2.57 3.10
N ASP A 70 -4.29 -2.97 1.83
CA ASP A 70 -3.34 -2.69 0.76
C ASP A 70 -1.99 -3.39 0.94
N PRO A 71 -1.95 -4.73 1.05
CA PRO A 71 -0.70 -5.45 1.24
C PRO A 71 0.20 -5.35 0.00
N LYS A 72 1.43 -4.88 0.16
CA LYS A 72 2.45 -4.83 -0.89
C LYS A 72 3.57 -5.80 -0.58
N PRO A 73 3.62 -6.96 -1.24
CA PRO A 73 4.63 -7.98 -1.00
C PRO A 73 5.95 -7.66 -1.70
N TYR A 74 7.04 -8.16 -1.12
CA TYR A 74 8.37 -8.22 -1.72
C TYR A 74 9.14 -9.42 -1.20
N VAL A 75 10.15 -9.87 -1.95
CA VAL A 75 11.04 -10.95 -1.53
C VAL A 75 12.32 -10.33 -0.96
N THR A 76 12.71 -10.75 0.25
CA THR A 76 13.94 -10.29 0.89
C THR A 76 15.18 -10.94 0.25
N LYS A 77 16.36 -10.44 0.56
CA LYS A 77 17.63 -11.03 0.08
C LYS A 77 17.86 -12.43 0.61
N GLU A 78 17.28 -12.75 1.77
CA GLU A 78 17.31 -14.06 2.41
C GLU A 78 16.27 -15.04 1.82
N GLY A 79 15.50 -14.61 0.81
CA GLY A 79 14.49 -15.42 0.15
C GLY A 79 13.17 -15.54 0.92
N LYS A 80 12.91 -14.69 1.91
CA LYS A 80 11.64 -14.65 2.63
C LYS A 80 10.65 -13.73 1.92
N ILE A 81 9.36 -13.99 2.11
CA ILE A 81 8.29 -13.11 1.68
C ILE A 81 8.01 -12.13 2.82
N ARG A 82 8.13 -10.84 2.54
CA ARG A 82 7.62 -9.77 3.39
C ARG A 82 6.56 -8.98 2.66
N PHE A 83 5.67 -8.36 3.41
CA PHE A 83 4.76 -7.37 2.85
C PHE A 83 4.52 -6.24 3.86
N VAL A 84 4.41 -5.04 3.30
CA VAL A 84 3.97 -3.85 4.02
C VAL A 84 2.46 -3.72 3.88
N LEU A 85 1.78 -3.24 4.92
CA LEU A 85 0.32 -3.23 5.01
C LEU A 85 -0.12 -1.94 5.72
N GLY A 86 -0.91 -1.12 5.05
CA GLY A 86 -1.45 0.11 5.63
C GLY A 86 -2.38 -0.17 6.79
N ALA A 87 -2.28 0.63 7.85
CA ALA A 87 -3.05 0.42 9.08
C ALA A 87 -3.38 1.71 9.82
N GLN A 88 -4.39 1.62 10.69
CA GLN A 88 -4.72 2.63 11.68
C GLN A 88 -4.63 2.01 13.07
N ARG A 89 -3.90 2.66 13.99
CA ARG A 89 -3.85 2.27 15.41
C ARG A 89 -5.17 2.61 16.11
N GLU A 90 -5.45 1.99 17.25
CA GLU A 90 -6.65 2.28 18.07
C GLU A 90 -6.75 3.74 18.51
N ASN A 91 -5.62 4.45 18.64
CA ASN A 91 -5.59 5.89 18.93
C ASN A 91 -5.88 6.75 17.68
N LEU A 92 -6.33 6.14 16.59
CA LEU A 92 -6.70 6.77 15.31
C LEU A 92 -5.52 7.43 14.58
N THR A 93 -4.31 6.94 14.77
CA THR A 93 -3.14 7.39 13.98
C THR A 93 -2.77 6.38 12.91
N GLY A 94 -2.40 6.88 11.73
CA GLY A 94 -1.97 6.05 10.60
C GLY A 94 -0.59 5.43 10.84
N THR A 95 -0.38 4.24 10.30
CA THR A 95 0.89 3.51 10.33
C THR A 95 0.98 2.49 9.20
N CYS A 96 2.12 1.81 9.10
CA CYS A 96 2.33 0.71 8.18
C CYS A 96 2.88 -0.51 8.95
N LEU A 97 2.22 -1.65 8.80
CA LEU A 97 2.64 -2.92 9.41
C LEU A 97 3.60 -3.66 8.48
N VAL A 98 4.53 -4.40 9.06
CA VAL A 98 5.43 -5.29 8.32
C VAL A 98 5.19 -6.72 8.77
N TYR A 99 4.80 -7.56 7.81
CA TYR A 99 4.63 -8.99 8.00
C TYR A 99 5.70 -9.78 7.27
N GLU A 100 6.02 -10.95 7.80
CA GLU A 100 6.99 -11.89 7.22
C GLU A 100 6.45 -13.32 7.23
N MET A 101 6.77 -14.08 6.18
CA MET A 101 6.55 -15.51 6.08
C MET A 101 7.72 -16.16 5.32
N ASP A 102 8.08 -17.40 5.66
CA ASP A 102 9.21 -18.09 5.03
C ASP A 102 8.80 -18.69 3.68
N ASN A 103 7.54 -19.10 3.56
CA ASN A 103 6.97 -19.63 2.32
C ASN A 103 5.45 -19.33 2.24
N LEU A 104 4.84 -19.61 1.09
CA LEU A 104 3.42 -19.31 0.88
C LEU A 104 2.47 -20.08 1.79
N GLN A 105 2.86 -21.20 2.35
CA GLN A 105 1.99 -22.05 3.19
C GLN A 105 1.96 -21.60 4.65
N ASP A 106 2.87 -20.72 5.03
CA ASP A 106 2.96 -20.25 6.40
C ASP A 106 1.88 -19.21 6.75
N THR A 107 1.59 -19.09 8.02
CA THR A 107 0.85 -17.96 8.57
C THR A 107 1.79 -16.76 8.69
N PRO A 108 1.47 -15.60 8.11
CA PRO A 108 2.30 -14.41 8.24
C PRO A 108 2.49 -14.00 9.69
N ARG A 109 3.70 -13.63 10.06
CA ARG A 109 4.05 -13.10 11.39
C ARG A 109 4.17 -11.59 11.32
N LEU A 110 3.48 -10.87 12.18
CA LEU A 110 3.71 -9.43 12.37
C LEU A 110 5.09 -9.26 13.00
N ILE A 111 6.00 -8.56 12.31
CA ILE A 111 7.37 -8.31 12.77
C ILE A 111 7.59 -6.87 13.23
N GLY A 112 6.59 -6.00 13.10
CA GLY A 112 6.60 -4.64 13.62
C GLY A 112 5.90 -3.64 12.71
N GLU A 113 6.08 -2.38 13.03
CA GLU A 113 5.66 -1.25 12.20
C GLU A 113 6.85 -0.69 11.40
N LEU A 114 6.58 -0.25 10.18
CA LEU A 114 7.53 0.58 9.43
C LEU A 114 7.34 2.03 9.87
N LEU A 115 8.41 2.61 10.38
CA LEU A 115 8.44 4.01 10.80
C LEU A 115 9.26 4.83 9.80
N VAL A 116 8.77 6.03 9.48
CA VAL A 116 9.53 7.02 8.70
C VAL A 116 9.97 8.11 9.67
N GLN A 117 11.29 8.19 9.91
CA GLN A 117 11.86 9.19 10.79
C GLN A 117 11.53 10.60 10.28
N ASP A 118 11.21 11.51 11.19
CA ASP A 118 10.90 12.92 10.92
C ASP A 118 9.63 13.17 10.08
N PHE A 119 8.85 12.12 9.73
CA PHE A 119 7.53 12.34 9.16
C PHE A 119 6.56 12.84 10.23
N ASN A 120 6.01 14.04 10.02
CA ASN A 120 4.96 14.56 10.88
C ASN A 120 3.64 13.81 10.63
N ASN A 121 3.31 12.89 11.54
CA ASN A 121 2.11 12.06 11.51
C ASN A 121 0.93 12.70 12.26
N GLU A 122 1.03 13.95 12.67
CA GLU A 122 -0.05 14.67 13.33
C GLU A 122 -1.26 14.80 12.39
N HIS A 123 -2.45 14.50 12.89
CA HIS A 123 -3.72 14.43 12.14
C HIS A 123 -3.77 13.35 11.04
N VAL A 124 -2.70 12.61 10.79
CA VAL A 124 -2.73 11.50 9.82
C VAL A 124 -3.37 10.29 10.46
N PHE A 125 -4.57 9.94 10.00
CA PHE A 125 -5.37 8.88 10.62
C PHE A 125 -5.27 7.54 9.88
N MET A 126 -4.69 7.48 8.68
CA MET A 126 -4.49 6.25 7.91
C MET A 126 -3.32 6.39 6.94
N TRP A 127 -2.56 5.31 6.77
CA TRP A 127 -1.59 5.17 5.70
C TRP A 127 -2.13 4.13 4.71
N GLU A 128 -2.44 4.56 3.48
CA GLU A 128 -2.93 3.68 2.42
C GLU A 128 -1.87 3.39 1.39
N CYS A 129 -2.06 2.29 0.66
CA CYS A 129 -1.26 1.91 -0.51
C CYS A 129 0.26 1.99 -0.29
N PRO A 130 0.81 1.39 0.79
CA PRO A 130 2.24 1.41 1.03
C PRO A 130 2.98 0.64 -0.07
N ASP A 131 4.15 1.14 -0.47
CA ASP A 131 5.04 0.48 -1.42
C ASP A 131 6.50 0.69 -1.00
N LEU A 132 7.22 -0.39 -0.73
CA LEU A 132 8.60 -0.37 -0.25
C LEU A 132 9.52 -1.06 -1.26
N PHE A 133 10.53 -0.33 -1.75
CA PHE A 133 11.44 -0.83 -2.77
C PHE A 133 12.79 -0.11 -2.76
N GLN A 134 13.74 -0.61 -3.56
CA GLN A 134 15.02 0.03 -3.79
C GLN A 134 14.94 0.93 -5.03
N LEU A 135 15.47 2.16 -4.93
CA LEU A 135 15.56 3.11 -6.03
C LEU A 135 16.83 3.96 -5.92
N GLY A 136 17.68 3.95 -6.94
CA GLY A 136 18.91 4.73 -6.96
C GLY A 136 19.88 4.39 -5.81
N GLY A 137 19.89 3.13 -5.35
CA GLY A 137 20.72 2.66 -4.23
C GLY A 137 20.20 3.03 -2.84
N LYS A 138 19.02 3.61 -2.73
CA LYS A 138 18.35 3.96 -1.47
C LYS A 138 17.09 3.11 -1.28
N ASP A 139 16.65 2.99 -0.03
CA ASP A 139 15.32 2.50 0.29
C ASP A 139 14.30 3.60 0.00
N CYS A 140 13.28 3.27 -0.75
CA CYS A 140 12.18 4.16 -1.09
C CYS A 140 10.89 3.61 -0.50
N PHE A 141 10.18 4.43 0.26
CA PHE A 141 8.85 4.11 0.77
C PHE A 141 7.86 5.13 0.22
N VAL A 142 6.83 4.64 -0.46
CA VAL A 142 5.72 5.43 -1.00
C VAL A 142 4.46 5.05 -0.25
N TRP A 143 3.65 6.04 0.14
CA TRP A 143 2.36 5.79 0.78
C TRP A 143 1.41 6.98 0.57
N SER A 144 0.14 6.78 0.88
CA SER A 144 -0.90 7.80 0.81
C SER A 144 -1.42 8.11 2.21
N PRO A 145 -0.87 9.13 2.90
CA PRO A 145 -1.31 9.52 4.24
C PRO A 145 -2.63 10.30 4.16
N GLN A 146 -3.67 9.83 4.87
CA GLN A 146 -4.96 10.50 4.98
C GLN A 146 -4.99 11.42 6.20
N GLY A 147 -5.46 12.66 6.03
CA GLY A 147 -5.59 13.64 7.10
C GLY A 147 -4.38 14.55 7.30
N LYS A 148 -3.31 14.38 6.54
CA LYS A 148 -2.14 15.27 6.59
C LYS A 148 -2.58 16.70 6.32
N LEU A 149 -2.25 17.61 7.23
CA LEU A 149 -2.60 19.02 7.11
C LEU A 149 -1.76 19.73 6.05
N ARG A 150 -2.35 20.76 5.46
CA ARG A 150 -1.68 21.65 4.51
C ARG A 150 -0.50 22.37 5.14
N GLU A 151 0.58 22.46 4.40
CA GLU A 151 1.81 23.16 4.80
C GLU A 151 2.19 24.15 3.69
N ALA A 152 1.99 25.46 3.94
CA ALA A 152 2.28 26.51 2.96
C ALA A 152 1.70 26.16 1.57
N ASN A 153 2.54 25.79 0.62
CA ASN A 153 2.15 25.38 -0.74
C ASN A 153 2.23 23.85 -0.96
N ARG A 154 2.37 23.06 0.11
CA ARG A 154 2.43 21.58 0.08
C ARG A 154 1.16 20.98 0.66
N TYR A 155 0.87 19.72 0.30
CA TYR A 155 -0.27 18.96 0.84
C TYR A 155 -1.60 19.70 0.66
N GLN A 156 -1.82 20.27 -0.52
CA GLN A 156 -3.00 21.09 -0.80
C GLN A 156 -4.26 20.27 -1.10
N ASN A 157 -4.11 19.03 -1.53
CA ASN A 157 -5.24 18.10 -1.71
C ASN A 157 -5.63 17.47 -0.37
N ASN A 158 -6.88 17.03 -0.25
CA ASN A 158 -7.34 16.25 0.91
C ASN A 158 -6.69 14.85 0.93
N TYR A 159 -6.38 14.34 -0.24
CA TYR A 159 -5.71 13.05 -0.48
C TYR A 159 -4.49 13.29 -1.36
N HIS A 160 -3.36 12.82 -0.93
CA HIS A 160 -2.10 12.96 -1.66
C HIS A 160 -1.22 11.74 -1.44
N ALA A 161 -0.18 11.62 -2.23
CA ALA A 161 0.83 10.58 -2.11
C ALA A 161 2.16 11.20 -1.69
N THR A 162 2.85 10.51 -0.80
CA THR A 162 4.13 10.92 -0.22
C THR A 162 5.16 9.85 -0.49
N TYR A 163 6.43 10.23 -0.64
CA TYR A 163 7.54 9.31 -0.62
C TYR A 163 8.60 9.74 0.40
N ALA A 164 9.36 8.75 0.87
CA ALA A 164 10.57 8.95 1.65
C ALA A 164 11.72 8.17 1.00
N LEU A 165 12.87 8.81 0.83
CA LEU A 165 14.11 8.18 0.39
C LEU A 165 15.10 8.19 1.53
N GLY A 166 15.81 7.08 1.75
CA GLY A 166 16.80 7.00 2.81
C GLY A 166 17.35 5.61 2.99
N LYS A 167 17.61 5.24 4.24
CA LYS A 167 18.11 3.93 4.62
C LYS A 167 17.17 3.26 5.63
N LEU A 168 16.69 2.07 5.27
CA LEU A 168 15.87 1.24 6.15
C LEU A 168 16.76 0.36 7.04
N THR A 169 16.56 0.45 8.35
CA THR A 169 17.22 -0.41 9.35
C THR A 169 16.18 -0.77 10.41
N ASP A 170 16.01 -2.04 10.70
CA ASP A 170 15.06 -2.54 11.72
C ASP A 170 13.66 -1.92 11.63
N ASN A 171 13.11 -1.86 10.41
CA ASN A 171 11.82 -1.23 10.08
C ASN A 171 11.74 0.29 10.32
N VAL A 172 12.86 0.97 10.57
CA VAL A 172 12.93 2.43 10.65
C VAL A 172 13.61 2.96 9.38
N LEU A 173 12.88 3.73 8.59
CA LEU A 173 13.44 4.46 7.46
C LEU A 173 13.99 5.80 7.96
N VAL A 174 15.31 5.88 8.04
CA VAL A 174 16.02 7.14 8.29
C VAL A 174 16.00 7.91 6.98
N ALA A 175 15.08 8.85 6.89
CA ALA A 175 14.81 9.57 5.65
C ALA A 175 15.86 10.67 5.41
N GLU A 176 16.36 10.73 4.18
CA GLU A 176 17.17 11.84 3.66
C GLU A 176 16.28 12.90 2.99
N SER A 177 15.13 12.46 2.45
CA SER A 177 14.10 13.34 1.91
C SER A 177 12.70 12.73 2.11
N ILE A 178 11.72 13.60 2.38
CA ILE A 178 10.29 13.27 2.47
C ILE A 178 9.55 14.33 1.67
N GLU A 179 8.88 13.92 0.57
CA GLU A 179 8.25 14.85 -0.35
C GLU A 179 6.91 14.32 -0.86
N GLU A 180 6.08 15.20 -1.40
CA GLU A 180 4.94 14.78 -2.21
C GLU A 180 5.42 14.14 -3.52
N LEU A 181 4.75 13.07 -3.93
CA LEU A 181 5.12 12.34 -5.13
C LEU A 181 4.60 12.98 -6.43
N ASP A 182 3.53 13.76 -6.33
CA ASP A 182 2.92 14.46 -7.46
C ASP A 182 2.27 15.78 -7.01
N TYR A 183 2.48 16.84 -7.77
CA TYR A 183 1.94 18.18 -7.48
C TYR A 183 0.76 18.57 -8.38
N GLY A 184 0.29 17.63 -9.20
CA GLY A 184 -0.87 17.83 -10.08
C GLY A 184 -2.20 17.70 -9.36
N PHE A 185 -3.29 17.91 -10.13
CA PHE A 185 -4.64 17.63 -9.67
C PHE A 185 -4.89 16.12 -9.69
N ASP A 186 -5.66 15.64 -8.72
CA ASP A 186 -6.18 14.28 -8.67
C ASP A 186 -5.11 13.20 -8.91
N PHE A 187 -4.17 13.09 -7.99
CA PHE A 187 -3.21 12.00 -7.99
C PHE A 187 -3.24 11.30 -6.64
N TYR A 188 -3.61 10.02 -6.62
CA TYR A 188 -3.73 9.25 -5.38
C TYR A 188 -3.36 7.78 -5.55
N ALA A 189 -3.10 7.09 -4.44
CA ALA A 189 -2.90 5.64 -4.34
C ALA A 189 -1.88 5.05 -5.36
N PRO A 190 -0.69 5.66 -5.52
CA PRO A 190 0.31 5.17 -6.46
C PRO A 190 0.84 3.80 -6.08
N GLN A 191 1.15 3.00 -7.10
CA GLN A 191 1.80 1.71 -6.95
C GLN A 191 2.87 1.52 -8.03
N THR A 192 3.98 0.87 -7.67
CA THR A 192 5.02 0.51 -8.63
C THR A 192 4.90 -0.93 -9.09
N VAL A 193 5.28 -1.18 -10.34
CA VAL A 193 5.45 -2.53 -10.88
C VAL A 193 6.79 -3.08 -10.41
N GLN A 194 6.76 -4.26 -9.80
CA GLN A 194 7.98 -4.97 -9.39
C GLN A 194 8.72 -5.57 -10.59
N ASN A 195 10.00 -5.83 -10.43
CA ASN A 195 10.86 -6.46 -11.44
C ASN A 195 10.93 -5.70 -12.78
N SER A 196 10.77 -4.39 -12.73
CA SER A 196 10.89 -3.49 -13.87
C SER A 196 11.83 -2.33 -13.54
N ASP A 197 12.01 -1.43 -14.48
CA ASP A 197 12.67 -0.12 -14.28
C ASP A 197 11.83 0.83 -13.42
N ARG A 198 11.11 0.30 -12.43
CA ARG A 198 10.20 1.02 -11.54
C ARG A 198 9.19 1.89 -12.28
N ILE A 199 8.27 1.22 -12.93
CA ILE A 199 7.12 1.87 -13.56
C ILE A 199 6.07 2.12 -12.49
N LEU A 200 5.67 3.37 -12.36
CA LEU A 200 4.66 3.83 -11.41
C LEU A 200 3.35 4.15 -12.13
N PHE A 201 2.25 3.76 -11.51
CA PHE A 201 0.90 4.19 -11.86
C PHE A 201 0.28 4.85 -10.63
N GLY A 202 -0.51 5.91 -10.85
CA GLY A 202 -1.36 6.52 -9.85
C GLY A 202 -2.81 6.57 -10.34
N TRP A 203 -3.72 6.79 -9.42
CA TRP A 203 -5.12 7.03 -9.74
C TRP A 203 -5.36 8.51 -9.94
N VAL A 204 -5.89 8.89 -11.13
CA VAL A 204 -6.35 10.25 -11.41
C VAL A 204 -7.76 10.38 -10.87
N GLY A 205 -7.88 10.57 -9.57
CA GLY A 205 -9.14 10.66 -8.85
C GLY A 205 -8.92 10.94 -7.38
N LEU A 206 -9.99 11.37 -6.71
CA LEU A 206 -10.06 11.55 -5.26
C LEU A 206 -11.31 10.88 -4.71
N PRO A 207 -11.24 10.21 -3.54
CA PRO A 207 -12.35 9.42 -3.00
C PRO A 207 -13.65 10.21 -2.77
N ASP A 208 -13.55 11.51 -2.50
CA ASP A 208 -14.71 12.35 -2.12
C ASP A 208 -15.34 13.10 -3.30
N LEU A 209 -14.82 12.89 -4.51
CA LEU A 209 -15.34 13.58 -5.69
C LEU A 209 -16.40 12.75 -6.41
N THR A 210 -17.40 13.46 -6.94
CA THR A 210 -18.30 12.95 -7.96
C THR A 210 -17.87 13.47 -9.32
N TYR A 211 -17.99 12.64 -10.34
CA TYR A 211 -17.51 12.96 -11.67
C TYR A 211 -18.68 13.12 -12.63
N PRO A 212 -18.63 14.06 -13.60
CA PRO A 212 -19.67 14.20 -14.62
C PRO A 212 -19.91 12.93 -15.42
N THR A 213 -18.92 12.03 -15.46
CA THR A 213 -18.98 10.75 -16.17
C THR A 213 -19.69 9.64 -15.38
N ASP A 214 -20.06 9.87 -14.12
CA ASP A 214 -20.79 8.89 -13.28
C ASP A 214 -22.14 8.51 -13.91
N GLU A 215 -22.80 9.42 -14.61
CA GLU A 215 -24.03 9.14 -15.37
C GLU A 215 -23.83 8.07 -16.45
N PHE A 216 -22.60 7.95 -16.98
CA PHE A 216 -22.20 6.93 -17.97
C PHE A 216 -21.62 5.66 -17.32
N LYS A 217 -21.68 5.55 -15.96
CA LYS A 217 -21.21 4.41 -15.16
C LYS A 217 -19.71 4.17 -15.24
N TRP A 218 -18.93 5.22 -15.38
CA TRP A 218 -17.47 5.20 -15.23
C TRP A 218 -16.97 6.53 -14.70
N HIS A 219 -15.84 6.50 -13.97
CA HIS A 219 -15.14 7.70 -13.55
C HIS A 219 -13.65 7.44 -13.38
N SER A 220 -12.87 8.55 -13.38
CA SER A 220 -11.43 8.56 -13.19
C SER A 220 -10.65 7.68 -14.18
N MET A 221 -9.35 7.62 -14.01
CA MET A 221 -8.46 6.81 -14.83
C MET A 221 -7.15 6.54 -14.08
N LEU A 222 -6.34 5.63 -14.58
CA LEU A 222 -4.94 5.55 -14.18
C LEU A 222 -4.10 6.57 -14.94
N THR A 223 -3.02 7.03 -14.33
CA THR A 223 -2.03 7.86 -15.02
C THR A 223 -1.38 7.08 -16.17
N MET A 224 -0.73 7.80 -17.08
CA MET A 224 0.26 7.17 -17.95
C MET A 224 1.32 6.49 -17.10
N PRO A 225 1.87 5.33 -17.53
CA PRO A 225 3.00 4.71 -16.83
C PRO A 225 4.18 5.67 -16.79
N ARG A 226 4.78 5.84 -15.63
CA ARG A 226 5.94 6.69 -15.39
C ARG A 226 7.11 5.86 -14.92
N GLN A 227 8.22 5.90 -15.62
CA GLN A 227 9.47 5.40 -15.07
C GLN A 227 9.99 6.41 -14.04
N ILE A 228 10.28 5.95 -12.83
CA ILE A 228 10.79 6.79 -11.76
C ILE A 228 12.28 6.53 -11.52
N SER A 229 13.03 7.58 -11.22
CA SER A 229 14.45 7.55 -10.89
C SER A 229 14.77 8.54 -9.80
N VAL A 230 15.95 8.41 -9.18
CA VAL A 230 16.44 9.40 -8.20
C VAL A 230 17.40 10.34 -8.89
N GLU A 231 17.06 11.63 -8.91
CA GLU A 231 17.94 12.69 -9.40
C GLU A 231 18.08 13.79 -8.33
N ASN A 232 19.31 14.16 -7.98
CA ASN A 232 19.60 15.17 -6.96
C ASN A 232 18.91 14.92 -5.60
N GLY A 233 18.70 13.65 -5.23
CA GLY A 233 18.10 13.27 -3.95
C GLY A 233 16.57 13.28 -3.93
N ALA A 234 15.90 13.46 -5.05
CA ALA A 234 14.44 13.44 -5.22
C ALA A 234 14.01 12.45 -6.31
N ILE A 235 12.73 12.02 -6.29
CA ILE A 235 12.09 11.24 -7.36
C ILE A 235 11.55 12.17 -8.43
#